data_25f4add15bc4eea412e9a38f85f231b5
#
_entry.id   25f4add15bc4eea412e9a38f85f231b5
#
_cell.length_a   1.000
_cell.length_b   1.000
_cell.length_c   1.000
_cell.angle_alpha   90.00
_cell.angle_beta   90.00
_cell.angle_gamma   90.00
#
_symmetry.space_group_name_H-M   'P 1'
#
loop_
_entity.id
_entity.type
_entity.pdbx_description
1 polymer ?
#
loop_
_entity_poly.entity_id
_entity_poly.type
_entity_poly.pdbx_seq_one_letter_code
_entity_poly.pdbx_strand_id
1 'polypeptide(L)'
;MASSATAQQTKWWNGGRSPFNVEYGKLMMWYFLMSDAFTFGAFLISYGTIRFSQNFWPDPNVVFNAFPGAGHANLPLAFVSVMTFILIMSSVTMVLAVHEGHRGNRRGVIKWMAWTIVGGLAFLLCQAWEWHHLITGAHAVLVDGKIDLVGQTMGGNPWGQLVEPAEAQKALAASSPDVLAHLVQEYPKPGTASASVDQLAKMPANQLIGMIDMEHLHIREKGPIAFGGYFYGITGFHGFHVFSGVIINIVMLIMTSKGVFDRRGHYLMIEKAGLYWHFVDLVWVFVFLCFYLV
;
A
#
# COMPACT_ATOMS: atom_id res chain seq x y z
N MET A 1 -5.10 6.23 65.36
CA MET A 1 -5.97 7.09 64.57
C MET A 1 -6.34 6.30 63.33
N ALA A 2 -7.55 5.72 63.28
CA ALA A 2 -8.00 4.95 62.15
C ALA A 2 -8.50 5.90 61.03
N SER A 3 -7.84 5.85 59.89
CA SER A 3 -8.26 6.56 58.68
C SER A 3 -9.55 5.91 58.17
N SER A 4 -10.67 6.61 58.31
CA SER A 4 -11.96 6.23 57.73
C SER A 4 -11.86 6.34 56.22
N ALA A 5 -11.67 5.22 55.55
CA ALA A 5 -11.88 5.12 54.12
C ALA A 5 -13.33 5.47 53.82
N THR A 6 -13.58 6.67 53.31
CA THR A 6 -14.88 7.11 52.79
C THR A 6 -15.27 6.14 51.67
N ALA A 7 -16.22 5.23 51.96
CA ALA A 7 -16.83 4.38 50.94
C ALA A 7 -17.50 5.31 49.91
N GLN A 8 -16.91 5.41 48.72
CA GLN A 8 -17.44 6.17 47.62
C GLN A 8 -18.76 5.51 47.21
N GLN A 9 -19.89 6.14 47.54
CA GLN A 9 -21.23 5.67 47.19
C GLN A 9 -21.30 5.58 45.65
N THR A 10 -21.38 4.36 45.17
CA THR A 10 -21.62 4.07 43.77
C THR A 10 -23.00 4.56 43.38
N LYS A 11 -23.07 5.66 42.65
CA LYS A 11 -24.33 6.12 42.07
C LYS A 11 -24.73 5.16 40.96
N TRP A 12 -25.76 4.39 41.19
CA TRP A 12 -26.29 3.37 40.26
C TRP A 12 -26.62 3.91 38.88
N TRP A 13 -26.86 5.21 38.72
CA TRP A 13 -27.15 5.93 37.50
C TRP A 13 -25.92 6.22 36.62
N ASN A 14 -24.73 6.08 37.12
CA ASN A 14 -23.45 6.31 36.39
C ASN A 14 -22.88 5.02 35.83
N GLY A 15 -23.68 3.99 35.58
CA GLY A 15 -23.22 2.77 34.95
C GLY A 15 -22.42 1.80 35.85
N GLY A 16 -22.41 1.99 37.14
CA GLY A 16 -21.73 1.08 38.07
C GLY A 16 -20.20 1.15 38.05
N ARG A 17 -19.54 0.15 38.59
CA ARG A 17 -18.09 -0.04 38.46
C ARG A 17 -17.76 -0.44 37.02
N SER A 18 -16.77 0.25 36.39
CA SER A 18 -16.23 -0.19 35.10
C SER A 18 -15.84 -1.68 35.19
N PRO A 19 -16.47 -2.59 34.41
CA PRO A 19 -16.24 -4.03 34.54
C PRO A 19 -14.78 -4.44 34.24
N PHE A 20 -14.05 -3.65 33.50
CA PHE A 20 -12.68 -3.93 33.09
C PHE A 20 -11.63 -3.04 33.76
N ASN A 21 -12.04 -2.13 34.67
CA ASN A 21 -11.14 -1.15 35.29
C ASN A 21 -10.22 -0.40 34.31
N VAL A 22 -10.73 -0.15 33.09
CA VAL A 22 -10.01 0.48 31.97
C VAL A 22 -10.48 1.94 31.82
N GLU A 23 -9.56 2.81 31.46
CA GLU A 23 -9.88 4.21 31.16
C GLU A 23 -10.87 4.31 30.00
N TYR A 24 -11.92 5.14 30.15
CA TYR A 24 -12.98 5.32 29.15
C TYR A 24 -12.45 5.61 27.75
N GLY A 25 -11.41 6.47 27.62
CA GLY A 25 -10.85 6.81 26.32
C GLY A 25 -10.13 5.63 25.64
N LYS A 26 -9.56 4.69 26.40
CA LYS A 26 -8.97 3.44 25.86
C LYS A 26 -10.09 2.50 25.38
N LEU A 27 -11.17 2.38 26.13
CA LEU A 27 -12.34 1.58 25.74
C LEU A 27 -12.96 2.10 24.43
N MET A 28 -13.13 3.43 24.30
CA MET A 28 -13.66 4.03 23.07
C MET A 28 -12.74 3.82 21.88
N MET A 29 -11.41 3.86 22.06
CA MET A 29 -10.46 3.51 21.01
C MET A 29 -10.64 2.06 20.55
N TRP A 30 -10.85 1.11 21.46
CA TRP A 30 -11.12 -0.27 21.11
C TRP A 30 -12.40 -0.44 20.26
N TYR A 31 -13.49 0.24 20.62
CA TYR A 31 -14.73 0.21 19.81
C TYR A 31 -14.51 0.82 18.42
N PHE A 32 -13.77 1.91 18.32
CA PHE A 32 -13.43 2.53 17.05
C PHE A 32 -12.59 1.55 16.16
N LEU A 33 -11.54 0.96 16.71
CA LEU A 33 -10.70 0.01 15.99
C LEU A 33 -11.48 -1.25 15.57
N MET A 34 -12.42 -1.71 16.39
CA MET A 34 -13.28 -2.85 16.05
C MET A 34 -14.20 -2.51 14.87
N SER A 35 -14.78 -1.31 14.82
CA SER A 35 -15.60 -0.88 13.68
C SER A 35 -14.78 -0.81 12.40
N ASP A 36 -13.54 -0.30 12.45
CA ASP A 36 -12.63 -0.26 11.31
C ASP A 36 -12.20 -1.67 10.88
N ALA A 37 -11.97 -2.60 11.83
CA ALA A 37 -11.67 -3.99 11.53
C ALA A 37 -12.81 -4.66 10.74
N PHE A 38 -14.07 -4.39 11.08
CA PHE A 38 -15.22 -4.88 10.30
C PHE A 38 -15.25 -4.30 8.90
N THR A 39 -14.95 -3.01 8.74
CA THR A 39 -14.92 -2.35 7.42
C THR A 39 -13.83 -2.95 6.53
N PHE A 40 -12.59 -3.09 7.02
CA PHE A 40 -11.51 -3.73 6.28
C PHE A 40 -11.81 -5.21 6.00
N GLY A 41 -12.38 -5.93 6.98
CA GLY A 41 -12.81 -7.32 6.82
C GLY A 41 -13.83 -7.46 5.70
N ALA A 42 -14.83 -6.57 5.63
CA ALA A 42 -15.82 -6.57 4.56
C ALA A 42 -15.17 -6.35 3.17
N PHE A 43 -14.22 -5.43 3.06
CA PHE A 43 -13.47 -5.22 1.81
C PHE A 43 -12.65 -6.45 1.39
N LEU A 44 -11.93 -7.08 2.33
CA LEU A 44 -11.11 -8.26 2.05
C LEU A 44 -11.96 -9.48 1.70
N ILE A 45 -13.08 -9.68 2.38
CA ILE A 45 -14.04 -10.76 2.07
C ILE A 45 -14.65 -10.54 0.68
N SER A 46 -15.07 -9.30 0.35
CA SER A 46 -15.59 -8.95 -0.95
C SER A 46 -14.55 -9.17 -2.05
N TYR A 47 -13.30 -8.77 -1.83
CA TYR A 47 -12.17 -9.05 -2.72
C TYR A 47 -12.00 -10.56 -2.94
N GLY A 48 -11.95 -11.35 -1.87
CA GLY A 48 -11.82 -12.81 -1.96
C GLY A 48 -12.98 -13.44 -2.74
N THR A 49 -14.21 -13.01 -2.51
CA THR A 49 -15.39 -13.51 -3.22
C THR A 49 -15.29 -13.25 -4.72
N ILE A 50 -14.92 -12.04 -5.12
CA ILE A 50 -14.75 -11.69 -6.54
C ILE A 50 -13.59 -12.47 -7.16
N ARG A 51 -12.45 -12.57 -6.46
CA ARG A 51 -11.30 -13.34 -6.93
C ARG A 51 -11.65 -14.80 -7.24
N PHE A 52 -12.36 -15.47 -6.33
CA PHE A 52 -12.75 -16.87 -6.51
C PHE A 52 -13.89 -17.06 -7.52
N SER A 53 -14.63 -15.99 -7.87
CA SER A 53 -15.68 -16.05 -8.90
C SER A 53 -15.15 -15.85 -10.32
N GLN A 54 -13.90 -15.38 -10.48
CA GLN A 54 -13.28 -15.14 -11.79
C GLN A 54 -12.46 -16.36 -12.23
N ASN A 55 -12.54 -16.70 -13.53
CA ASN A 55 -11.76 -17.80 -14.10
C ASN A 55 -10.26 -17.49 -14.21
N PHE A 56 -9.92 -16.22 -14.26
CA PHE A 56 -8.54 -15.72 -14.32
C PHE A 56 -8.34 -14.57 -13.33
N TRP A 57 -7.19 -14.60 -12.64
CA TRP A 57 -6.77 -13.52 -11.76
C TRP A 57 -5.29 -13.20 -11.98
N PRO A 58 -4.88 -11.92 -11.98
CA PRO A 58 -3.50 -11.53 -12.19
C PRO A 58 -2.55 -12.15 -11.17
N ASP A 59 -1.40 -12.63 -11.63
CA ASP A 59 -0.33 -13.15 -10.75
C ASP A 59 0.39 -11.97 -10.06
N PRO A 60 0.42 -11.92 -8.74
CA PRO A 60 1.10 -10.87 -8.00
C PRO A 60 2.59 -10.72 -8.36
N ASN A 61 3.28 -11.83 -8.66
CA ASN A 61 4.70 -11.81 -9.05
C ASN A 61 4.96 -11.06 -10.35
N VAL A 62 3.98 -11.02 -11.23
CA VAL A 62 4.06 -10.32 -12.51
C VAL A 62 3.68 -8.85 -12.34
N VAL A 63 2.61 -8.58 -11.58
CA VAL A 63 2.09 -7.23 -11.36
C VAL A 63 3.08 -6.37 -10.55
N PHE A 64 3.64 -6.94 -9.47
CA PHE A 64 4.47 -6.22 -8.50
C PHE A 64 5.97 -6.55 -8.67
N ASN A 65 6.47 -6.50 -9.89
CA ASN A 65 7.85 -6.85 -10.23
C ASN A 65 8.80 -5.65 -10.29
N ALA A 66 8.35 -4.46 -9.96
CA ALA A 66 9.16 -3.25 -10.03
C ALA A 66 9.89 -2.97 -8.72
N PHE A 67 11.21 -2.69 -8.83
CA PHE A 67 12.02 -2.23 -7.70
C PHE A 67 12.75 -0.93 -8.07
N PRO A 68 12.64 0.14 -7.26
CA PRO A 68 13.30 1.41 -7.55
C PRO A 68 14.82 1.24 -7.59
N GLY A 69 15.43 1.59 -8.72
CA GLY A 69 16.88 1.52 -8.91
C GLY A 69 17.44 0.18 -9.38
N ALA A 70 16.65 -0.87 -9.52
CA ALA A 70 17.11 -2.18 -10.00
C ALA A 70 17.03 -2.35 -11.53
N GLY A 71 16.58 -1.33 -12.27
CA GLY A 71 16.40 -1.41 -13.73
C GLY A 71 15.42 -2.51 -14.13
N HIS A 72 15.83 -3.40 -15.03
CA HIS A 72 15.01 -4.52 -15.52
C HIS A 72 15.19 -5.83 -14.69
N ALA A 73 15.75 -5.74 -13.47
CA ALA A 73 15.90 -6.93 -12.64
C ALA A 73 14.53 -7.40 -12.14
N ASN A 74 14.19 -8.65 -12.42
CA ASN A 74 12.98 -9.30 -11.94
C ASN A 74 13.13 -9.58 -10.44
N LEU A 75 12.60 -8.70 -9.62
CA LEU A 75 12.58 -8.82 -8.16
C LEU A 75 11.12 -8.81 -7.65
N PRO A 76 10.36 -9.88 -7.92
CA PRO A 76 8.96 -9.94 -7.54
C PRO A 76 8.84 -9.80 -6.02
N LEU A 77 7.89 -8.99 -5.59
CA LEU A 77 7.55 -8.76 -4.18
C LEU A 77 8.66 -8.17 -3.28
N ALA A 78 9.89 -7.97 -3.79
CA ALA A 78 10.99 -7.47 -2.98
C ALA A 78 10.71 -6.06 -2.44
N PHE A 79 10.16 -5.18 -3.28
CA PHE A 79 9.83 -3.81 -2.90
C PHE A 79 8.76 -3.75 -1.81
N VAL A 80 7.69 -4.53 -1.97
CA VAL A 80 6.59 -4.59 -1.01
C VAL A 80 7.03 -5.22 0.31
N SER A 81 7.95 -6.21 0.26
CA SER A 81 8.55 -6.78 1.47
C SER A 81 9.36 -5.74 2.25
N VAL A 82 10.12 -4.88 1.56
CA VAL A 82 10.83 -3.76 2.20
C VAL A 82 9.86 -2.77 2.82
N MET A 83 8.79 -2.39 2.11
CA MET A 83 7.73 -1.53 2.65
C MET A 83 7.13 -2.10 3.94
N THR A 84 6.78 -3.38 3.93
CA THR A 84 6.23 -4.09 5.08
C THR A 84 7.22 -4.10 6.25
N PHE A 85 8.50 -4.33 5.97
CA PHE A 85 9.54 -4.30 7.00
C PHE A 85 9.69 -2.90 7.63
N ILE A 86 9.64 -1.83 6.83
CA ILE A 86 9.68 -0.44 7.33
C ILE A 86 8.50 -0.18 8.27
N LEU A 87 7.31 -0.65 7.93
CA LEU A 87 6.11 -0.47 8.75
C LEU A 87 6.21 -1.25 10.07
N ILE A 88 6.63 -2.51 10.03
CA ILE A 88 6.87 -3.33 11.23
C ILE A 88 7.92 -2.68 12.16
N MET A 89 9.01 -2.17 11.60
CA MET A 89 10.02 -1.46 12.40
C MET A 89 9.46 -0.19 13.01
N SER A 90 8.58 0.53 12.31
CA SER A 90 7.89 1.70 12.87
C SER A 90 6.95 1.31 14.03
N SER A 91 6.33 0.14 13.95
CA SER A 91 5.52 -0.42 15.02
C SER A 91 6.36 -0.68 16.28
N VAL A 92 7.55 -1.26 16.12
CA VAL A 92 8.50 -1.47 17.25
C VAL A 92 8.91 -0.14 17.87
N THR A 93 9.21 0.88 17.07
CA THR A 93 9.55 2.21 17.61
C THR A 93 8.41 2.85 18.38
N MET A 94 7.16 2.60 17.96
CA MET A 94 5.98 3.07 18.69
C MET A 94 5.83 2.38 20.05
N VAL A 95 6.06 1.06 20.14
CA VAL A 95 6.09 0.33 21.42
C VAL A 95 7.13 0.93 22.37
N LEU A 96 8.34 1.23 21.85
CA LEU A 96 9.39 1.85 22.64
C LEU A 96 9.00 3.26 23.10
N ALA A 97 8.30 4.03 22.27
CA ALA A 97 7.78 5.34 22.66
C ALA A 97 6.77 5.25 23.82
N VAL A 98 5.84 4.29 23.76
CA VAL A 98 4.87 4.02 24.83
C VAL A 98 5.60 3.57 26.11
N HIS A 99 6.58 2.68 26.00
CA HIS A 99 7.37 2.20 27.14
C HIS A 99 8.11 3.35 27.85
N GLU A 100 8.78 4.22 27.10
CA GLU A 100 9.43 5.41 27.67
C GLU A 100 8.40 6.39 28.26
N GLY A 101 7.20 6.47 27.70
CA GLY A 101 6.07 7.23 28.26
C GLY A 101 5.67 6.73 29.65
N HIS A 102 5.61 5.42 29.86
CA HIS A 102 5.34 4.83 31.20
C HIS A 102 6.43 5.10 32.20
N ARG A 103 7.68 5.27 31.74
CA ARG A 103 8.84 5.65 32.58
C ARG A 103 8.92 7.16 32.87
N GLY A 104 8.06 7.96 32.24
CA GLY A 104 8.11 9.43 32.34
C GLY A 104 9.33 10.07 31.64
N ASN A 105 10.01 9.32 30.75
CA ASN A 105 11.19 9.81 30.04
C ASN A 105 10.79 10.58 28.76
N ARG A 106 10.54 11.86 28.88
CA ARG A 106 10.13 12.74 27.78
C ARG A 106 11.08 12.67 26.56
N ARG A 107 12.41 12.67 26.79
CA ARG A 107 13.39 12.63 25.69
C ARG A 107 13.32 11.32 24.92
N GLY A 108 13.12 10.21 25.62
CA GLY A 108 12.94 8.89 25.03
C GLY A 108 11.69 8.85 24.15
N VAL A 109 10.56 9.35 24.64
CA VAL A 109 9.31 9.44 23.91
C VAL A 109 9.47 10.24 22.62
N ILE A 110 10.06 11.44 22.69
CA ILE A 110 10.30 12.28 21.51
C ILE A 110 11.14 11.55 20.48
N LYS A 111 12.25 10.92 20.89
CA LYS A 111 13.15 10.18 20.00
C LYS A 111 12.41 9.06 19.27
N TRP A 112 11.74 8.18 19.99
CA TRP A 112 11.10 7.00 19.40
C TRP A 112 9.88 7.36 18.56
N MET A 113 9.08 8.34 19.00
CA MET A 113 7.94 8.82 18.22
C MET A 113 8.38 9.51 16.91
N ALA A 114 9.50 10.23 16.90
CA ALA A 114 10.06 10.79 15.68
C ALA A 114 10.45 9.69 14.68
N TRP A 115 11.05 8.58 15.12
CA TRP A 115 11.35 7.43 14.28
C TRP A 115 10.09 6.77 13.75
N THR A 116 9.02 6.66 14.54
CA THR A 116 7.71 6.15 14.08
C THR A 116 7.14 7.01 12.94
N ILE A 117 7.21 8.34 13.08
CA ILE A 117 6.76 9.27 12.05
C ILE A 117 7.59 9.12 10.77
N VAL A 118 8.91 9.01 10.87
CA VAL A 118 9.80 8.79 9.72
C VAL A 118 9.45 7.48 9.00
N GLY A 119 9.24 6.39 9.75
CA GLY A 119 8.82 5.10 9.18
C GLY A 119 7.47 5.18 8.46
N GLY A 120 6.48 5.83 9.07
CA GLY A 120 5.16 6.03 8.45
C GLY A 120 5.22 6.89 7.18
N LEU A 121 6.01 7.96 7.17
CA LEU A 121 6.23 8.79 5.97
C LEU A 121 6.96 8.02 4.88
N ALA A 122 7.99 7.25 5.24
CA ALA A 122 8.71 6.40 4.29
C ALA A 122 7.77 5.39 3.61
N PHE A 123 6.90 4.74 4.39
CA PHE A 123 5.89 3.84 3.85
C PHE A 123 4.95 4.55 2.86
N LEU A 124 4.42 5.73 3.21
CA LEU A 124 3.53 6.51 2.33
C LEU A 124 4.23 6.92 1.02
N LEU A 125 5.50 7.28 1.08
CA LEU A 125 6.30 7.61 -0.10
C LEU A 125 6.50 6.38 -0.99
N CYS A 126 6.79 5.22 -0.41
CA CYS A 126 6.91 3.97 -1.15
C CYS A 126 5.57 3.60 -1.82
N GLN A 127 4.45 3.71 -1.11
CA GLN A 127 3.12 3.46 -1.66
C GLN A 127 2.77 4.41 -2.81
N ALA A 128 3.09 5.70 -2.66
CA ALA A 128 2.88 6.69 -3.72
C ALA A 128 3.74 6.39 -4.96
N TRP A 129 4.98 5.93 -4.77
CA TRP A 129 5.85 5.52 -5.86
C TRP A 129 5.32 4.28 -6.58
N GLU A 130 4.87 3.25 -5.85
CA GLU A 130 4.26 2.04 -6.41
C GLU A 130 3.05 2.39 -7.28
N TRP A 131 2.14 3.22 -6.76
CA TRP A 131 0.98 3.67 -7.52
C TRP A 131 1.37 4.46 -8.76
N HIS A 132 2.32 5.39 -8.63
CA HIS A 132 2.80 6.15 -9.77
C HIS A 132 3.35 5.22 -10.85
N HIS A 133 4.18 4.25 -10.48
CA HIS A 133 4.76 3.29 -11.41
C HIS A 133 3.69 2.43 -12.11
N LEU A 134 2.70 1.93 -11.38
CA LEU A 134 1.61 1.13 -11.95
C LEU A 134 0.70 1.94 -12.89
N ILE A 135 0.40 3.19 -12.55
CA ILE A 135 -0.50 4.06 -13.32
C ILE A 135 0.21 4.57 -14.59
N THR A 136 1.47 4.97 -14.49
CA THR A 136 2.23 5.53 -15.61
C THR A 136 2.95 4.47 -16.45
N GLY A 137 3.10 3.25 -15.93
CA GLY A 137 3.68 2.12 -16.67
C GLY A 137 2.82 1.80 -17.90
N ALA A 138 3.46 1.71 -19.07
CA ALA A 138 2.80 1.36 -20.31
C ALA A 138 2.97 -0.15 -20.56
N HIS A 139 1.88 -0.91 -20.50
CA HIS A 139 1.89 -2.35 -20.74
C HIS A 139 1.18 -2.66 -22.06
N ALA A 140 1.77 -3.55 -22.86
CA ALA A 140 1.21 -4.00 -24.13
C ALA A 140 -0.01 -4.90 -23.91
N VAL A 141 -1.19 -4.42 -24.29
CA VAL A 141 -2.47 -5.12 -24.14
C VAL A 141 -3.13 -5.29 -25.48
N LEU A 142 -3.68 -6.49 -25.72
CA LEU A 142 -4.49 -6.78 -26.89
C LEU A 142 -5.88 -6.17 -26.74
N VAL A 143 -6.24 -5.24 -27.65
CA VAL A 143 -7.54 -4.57 -27.70
C VAL A 143 -8.06 -4.63 -29.12
N ASP A 144 -9.16 -5.30 -29.35
CA ASP A 144 -9.83 -5.40 -30.67
C ASP A 144 -8.87 -5.83 -31.81
N GLY A 145 -7.96 -6.77 -31.51
CA GLY A 145 -6.98 -7.30 -32.47
C GLY A 145 -5.77 -6.39 -32.75
N LYS A 146 -5.60 -5.32 -31.99
CA LYS A 146 -4.45 -4.40 -32.04
C LYS A 146 -3.80 -4.31 -30.67
N ILE A 147 -2.55 -3.90 -30.63
CA ILE A 147 -1.88 -3.62 -29.35
C ILE A 147 -2.13 -2.16 -28.97
N ASP A 148 -2.50 -1.98 -27.74
CA ASP A 148 -2.59 -0.68 -27.08
C ASP A 148 -1.67 -0.66 -25.84
N LEU A 149 -1.19 0.53 -25.47
CA LEU A 149 -0.36 0.72 -24.27
C LEU A 149 -1.23 1.22 -23.13
N VAL A 150 -1.42 0.38 -22.14
CA VAL A 150 -2.36 0.66 -21.04
C VAL A 150 -1.63 0.60 -19.70
N GLY A 151 -1.79 1.65 -18.89
CA GLY A 151 -1.41 1.64 -17.48
C GLY A 151 -2.49 0.99 -16.61
N GLN A 152 -2.10 0.55 -15.43
CA GLN A 152 -3.05 0.04 -14.44
C GLN A 152 -3.80 1.20 -13.79
N THR A 153 -5.11 1.22 -13.94
CA THR A 153 -6.02 2.19 -13.31
C THR A 153 -7.19 1.44 -12.63
N MET A 154 -8.10 2.18 -11.99
CA MET A 154 -9.32 1.56 -11.43
C MET A 154 -10.20 0.91 -12.51
N GLY A 155 -10.20 1.46 -13.73
CA GLY A 155 -11.00 0.95 -14.87
C GLY A 155 -10.19 0.22 -15.94
N GLY A 156 -8.86 0.32 -15.91
CA GLY A 156 -7.93 -0.35 -16.82
C GLY A 156 -7.07 -1.37 -16.08
N ASN A 157 -7.01 -2.58 -16.59
CA ASN A 157 -6.16 -3.63 -16.05
C ASN A 157 -5.42 -4.34 -17.17
N PRO A 158 -4.08 -4.14 -17.29
CA PRO A 158 -3.25 -4.77 -18.32
C PRO A 158 -2.86 -6.22 -18.01
N TRP A 159 -3.27 -6.78 -16.89
CA TRP A 159 -2.80 -8.05 -16.36
C TRP A 159 -3.76 -9.21 -16.67
N GLY A 160 -4.11 -9.40 -17.95
CA GLY A 160 -4.87 -10.54 -18.43
C GLY A 160 -4.00 -11.75 -18.76
N GLN A 161 -4.59 -12.73 -19.43
CA GLN A 161 -3.87 -13.90 -19.92
C GLN A 161 -2.81 -13.50 -20.95
N LEU A 162 -1.76 -14.28 -21.05
CA LEU A 162 -0.73 -14.09 -22.06
C LEU A 162 -1.31 -14.47 -23.43
N VAL A 163 -1.13 -13.59 -24.41
CA VAL A 163 -1.59 -13.82 -25.79
C VAL A 163 -0.66 -14.79 -26.48
N GLU A 164 -1.22 -15.71 -27.29
CA GLU A 164 -0.40 -16.64 -28.05
C GLU A 164 0.52 -15.93 -29.08
N PRO A 165 1.74 -16.42 -29.30
CA PRO A 165 2.71 -15.76 -30.19
C PRO A 165 2.21 -15.49 -31.61
N ALA A 166 1.36 -16.37 -32.14
CA ALA A 166 0.78 -16.21 -33.48
C ALA A 166 -0.22 -15.05 -33.55
N GLU A 167 -1.01 -14.85 -32.50
CA GLU A 167 -1.96 -13.77 -32.38
C GLU A 167 -1.25 -12.44 -32.06
N ALA A 168 -0.24 -12.49 -31.20
CA ALA A 168 0.62 -11.37 -30.88
C ALA A 168 1.29 -10.76 -32.12
N GLN A 169 1.79 -11.58 -33.05
CA GLN A 169 2.37 -11.12 -34.33
C GLN A 169 1.32 -10.45 -35.23
N LYS A 170 0.11 -11.00 -35.30
CA LYS A 170 -0.99 -10.37 -36.06
C LYS A 170 -1.38 -9.02 -35.47
N ALA A 171 -1.48 -8.94 -34.16
CA ALA A 171 -1.82 -7.72 -33.44
C ALA A 171 -0.74 -6.64 -33.63
N LEU A 172 0.56 -7.00 -33.57
CA LEU A 172 1.66 -6.09 -33.87
C LEU A 172 1.58 -5.51 -35.27
N ALA A 173 1.30 -6.36 -36.27
CA ALA A 173 1.15 -5.92 -37.68
C ALA A 173 -0.05 -4.99 -37.90
N ALA A 174 -1.09 -5.10 -37.06
CA ALA A 174 -2.30 -4.26 -37.12
C ALA A 174 -2.20 -2.99 -36.26
N SER A 175 -1.14 -2.85 -35.46
CA SER A 175 -0.98 -1.75 -34.49
C SER A 175 -0.46 -0.47 -35.14
N SER A 176 -0.71 0.68 -34.52
CA SER A 176 -0.26 1.98 -35.00
C SER A 176 1.26 2.14 -34.92
N PRO A 177 1.90 2.88 -35.83
CA PRO A 177 3.35 3.15 -35.77
C PRO A 177 3.80 3.80 -34.46
N ASP A 178 2.96 4.64 -33.85
CA ASP A 178 3.25 5.30 -32.57
C ASP A 178 3.39 4.29 -31.43
N VAL A 179 2.46 3.33 -31.33
CA VAL A 179 2.52 2.25 -30.34
C VAL A 179 3.75 1.37 -30.56
N LEU A 180 4.05 1.03 -31.83
CA LEU A 180 5.24 0.25 -32.15
C LEU A 180 6.52 1.00 -31.80
N ALA A 181 6.59 2.31 -32.01
CA ALA A 181 7.73 3.15 -31.64
C ALA A 181 7.99 3.15 -30.13
N HIS A 182 6.93 3.24 -29.32
CA HIS A 182 7.02 3.10 -27.86
C HIS A 182 7.49 1.70 -27.44
N LEU A 183 6.99 0.64 -28.07
CA LEU A 183 7.44 -0.72 -27.79
C LEU A 183 8.92 -0.95 -28.14
N VAL A 184 9.42 -0.36 -29.24
CA VAL A 184 10.86 -0.42 -29.59
C VAL A 184 11.70 0.29 -28.54
N GLN A 185 11.22 1.40 -27.98
CA GLN A 185 11.95 2.14 -26.95
C GLN A 185 11.99 1.38 -25.62
N GLU A 186 10.92 0.70 -25.27
CA GLU A 186 10.79 -0.02 -24.00
C GLU A 186 11.44 -1.42 -24.05
N TYR A 187 11.30 -2.11 -25.19
CA TYR A 187 11.86 -3.45 -25.45
C TYR A 187 12.78 -3.47 -26.67
N PRO A 188 13.93 -2.76 -26.64
CA PRO A 188 14.83 -2.71 -27.77
C PRO A 188 15.57 -4.03 -27.96
N LYS A 189 15.59 -4.53 -29.19
CA LYS A 189 16.42 -5.68 -29.54
C LYS A 189 17.91 -5.35 -29.34
N PRO A 190 18.72 -6.28 -28.80
CA PRO A 190 20.15 -6.05 -28.61
C PRO A 190 20.84 -5.56 -29.91
N GLY A 191 21.51 -4.43 -29.84
CA GLY A 191 22.17 -3.81 -31.00
C GLY A 191 21.33 -2.74 -31.74
N THR A 192 20.11 -2.48 -31.31
CA THR A 192 19.29 -1.38 -31.85
C THR A 192 19.78 -0.04 -31.30
N ALA A 193 20.03 0.93 -32.17
CA ALA A 193 20.40 2.28 -31.75
C ALA A 193 19.23 2.96 -31.04
N SER A 194 19.51 3.64 -29.94
CA SER A 194 18.49 4.42 -29.22
C SER A 194 18.08 5.62 -30.08
N ALA A 195 16.83 5.61 -30.57
CA ALA A 195 16.20 6.70 -31.29
C ALA A 195 15.02 7.24 -30.49
N SER A 196 14.66 8.51 -30.69
CA SER A 196 13.47 9.08 -30.04
C SER A 196 12.20 8.49 -30.66
N VAL A 197 11.11 8.43 -29.85
CA VAL A 197 9.81 7.92 -30.31
C VAL A 197 9.33 8.62 -31.57
N ASP A 198 9.53 9.94 -31.68
CA ASP A 198 9.15 10.74 -32.87
C ASP A 198 9.92 10.36 -34.12
N GLN A 199 11.15 9.85 -34.01
CA GLN A 199 11.95 9.36 -35.11
C GLN A 199 11.52 7.96 -35.53
N LEU A 200 11.25 7.10 -34.53
CA LEU A 200 10.77 5.73 -34.75
C LEU A 200 9.38 5.72 -35.37
N ALA A 201 8.46 6.56 -34.92
CA ALA A 201 7.08 6.63 -35.43
C ALA A 201 6.99 6.97 -36.93
N LYS A 202 8.06 7.53 -37.52
CA LYS A 202 8.15 7.81 -38.99
C LYS A 202 8.62 6.61 -39.80
N MET A 203 9.05 5.55 -39.13
CA MET A 203 9.51 4.32 -39.80
C MET A 203 8.35 3.42 -40.22
N PRO A 204 8.50 2.61 -41.27
CA PRO A 204 7.46 1.64 -41.62
C PRO A 204 7.31 0.55 -40.53
N ALA A 205 6.08 0.11 -40.27
CA ALA A 205 5.73 -0.84 -39.22
C ALA A 205 6.57 -2.13 -39.23
N ASN A 206 6.86 -2.65 -40.42
CA ASN A 206 7.68 -3.87 -40.55
C ASN A 206 9.10 -3.72 -40.03
N GLN A 207 9.71 -2.51 -40.15
CA GLN A 207 11.03 -2.27 -39.58
C GLN A 207 10.96 -2.14 -38.05
N LEU A 208 9.94 -1.46 -37.53
CA LEU A 208 9.75 -1.31 -36.11
C LEU A 208 9.54 -2.68 -35.42
N ILE A 209 8.73 -3.56 -36.01
CA ILE A 209 8.53 -4.92 -35.49
C ILE A 209 9.83 -5.71 -35.46
N GLY A 210 10.70 -5.54 -36.46
CA GLY A 210 12.01 -6.19 -36.47
C GLY A 210 12.99 -5.69 -35.41
N MET A 211 12.75 -4.50 -34.82
CA MET A 211 13.56 -3.88 -33.76
C MET A 211 13.07 -4.19 -32.36
N ILE A 212 11.89 -4.79 -32.20
CA ILE A 212 11.31 -5.18 -30.91
C ILE A 212 11.91 -6.52 -30.47
N ASP A 213 12.28 -6.59 -29.21
CA ASP A 213 12.69 -7.85 -28.56
C ASP A 213 11.45 -8.66 -28.16
N MET A 214 11.14 -9.67 -28.97
CA MET A 214 9.96 -10.53 -28.76
C MET A 214 10.12 -11.51 -27.61
N GLU A 215 11.33 -11.74 -27.09
CA GLU A 215 11.56 -12.63 -25.94
C GLU A 215 11.15 -11.96 -24.65
N HIS A 216 11.32 -10.65 -24.54
CA HIS A 216 11.01 -9.88 -23.35
C HIS A 216 9.65 -9.16 -23.44
N LEU A 217 9.07 -9.07 -24.64
CA LEU A 217 7.77 -8.46 -24.85
C LEU A 217 6.64 -9.45 -24.50
N HIS A 218 5.92 -9.18 -23.43
CA HIS A 218 4.75 -9.94 -23.02
C HIS A 218 3.46 -9.17 -23.35
N ILE A 219 2.76 -9.59 -24.42
CA ILE A 219 1.45 -9.06 -24.78
C ILE A 219 0.41 -9.83 -24.00
N ARG A 220 -0.52 -9.12 -23.36
CA ARG A 220 -1.57 -9.70 -22.52
C ARG A 220 -2.94 -9.25 -22.98
N GLU A 221 -3.95 -10.02 -22.66
CA GLU A 221 -5.35 -9.59 -22.76
C GLU A 221 -5.68 -8.57 -21.66
N LYS A 222 -6.84 -7.91 -21.78
CA LYS A 222 -7.38 -7.11 -20.68
C LYS A 222 -7.72 -8.01 -19.50
N GLY A 223 -7.17 -7.71 -18.34
CA GLY A 223 -7.48 -8.40 -17.10
C GLY A 223 -8.82 -7.96 -16.48
N PRO A 224 -9.26 -8.63 -15.40
CA PRO A 224 -10.49 -8.27 -14.69
C PRO A 224 -10.40 -6.87 -14.10
N ILE A 225 -11.35 -6.00 -14.46
CA ILE A 225 -11.41 -4.59 -13.97
C ILE A 225 -11.48 -4.53 -12.44
N ALA A 226 -12.11 -5.53 -11.82
CA ALA A 226 -12.24 -5.62 -10.38
C ALA A 226 -10.90 -5.60 -9.63
N PHE A 227 -9.82 -6.16 -10.22
CA PHE A 227 -8.50 -6.17 -9.58
C PHE A 227 -8.00 -4.76 -9.28
N GLY A 228 -7.97 -3.87 -10.27
CA GLY A 228 -7.54 -2.48 -10.07
C GLY A 228 -8.43 -1.71 -9.10
N GLY A 229 -9.75 -1.90 -9.21
CA GLY A 229 -10.71 -1.25 -8.30
C GLY A 229 -10.51 -1.63 -6.84
N TYR A 230 -10.36 -2.93 -6.55
CA TYR A 230 -10.10 -3.39 -5.19
C TYR A 230 -8.70 -3.03 -4.70
N PHE A 231 -7.69 -3.16 -5.55
CA PHE A 231 -6.32 -2.81 -5.19
C PHE A 231 -6.22 -1.34 -4.75
N TYR A 232 -6.61 -0.40 -5.62
CA TYR A 232 -6.56 1.03 -5.27
C TYR A 232 -7.56 1.41 -4.17
N GLY A 233 -8.72 0.77 -4.12
CA GLY A 233 -9.71 1.02 -3.09
C GLY A 233 -9.20 0.63 -1.70
N ILE A 234 -8.71 -0.60 -1.53
CA ILE A 234 -8.28 -1.12 -0.23
C ILE A 234 -6.93 -0.50 0.20
N THR A 235 -5.94 -0.44 -0.71
CA THR A 235 -4.64 0.17 -0.37
C THR A 235 -4.76 1.68 -0.16
N GLY A 236 -5.67 2.37 -0.88
CA GLY A 236 -5.95 3.78 -0.68
C GLY A 236 -6.65 4.07 0.64
N PHE A 237 -7.64 3.27 1.01
CA PHE A 237 -8.30 3.38 2.29
C PHE A 237 -7.33 3.10 3.45
N HIS A 238 -6.47 2.08 3.31
CA HIS A 238 -5.38 1.83 4.25
C HIS A 238 -4.39 3.00 4.30
N GLY A 239 -3.94 3.51 3.16
CA GLY A 239 -3.03 4.65 3.07
C GLY A 239 -3.58 5.91 3.74
N PHE A 240 -4.90 6.14 3.64
CA PHE A 240 -5.57 7.23 4.38
C PHE A 240 -5.47 7.03 5.90
N HIS A 241 -5.62 5.79 6.39
CA HIS A 241 -5.45 5.48 7.82
C HIS A 241 -4.00 5.65 8.28
N VAL A 242 -3.02 5.23 7.49
CA VAL A 242 -1.59 5.49 7.77
C VAL A 242 -1.32 7.00 7.83
N PHE A 243 -1.82 7.76 6.85
CA PHE A 243 -1.64 9.21 6.81
C PHE A 243 -2.25 9.91 8.03
N SER A 244 -3.49 9.54 8.41
CA SER A 244 -4.13 10.07 9.63
C SER A 244 -3.35 9.68 10.90
N GLY A 245 -2.81 8.46 10.95
CA GLY A 245 -1.95 8.00 12.03
C GLY A 245 -0.64 8.79 12.15
N VAL A 246 -0.03 9.14 11.02
CA VAL A 246 1.15 10.02 11.00
C VAL A 246 0.81 11.40 11.55
N ILE A 247 -0.34 11.98 11.15
CA ILE A 247 -0.80 13.28 11.69
C ILE A 247 -1.01 13.20 13.21
N ILE A 248 -1.69 12.16 13.69
CA ILE A 248 -1.89 11.92 15.12
C ILE A 248 -0.55 11.87 15.85
N ASN A 249 0.42 11.11 15.33
CA ASN A 249 1.74 10.97 15.93
C ASN A 249 2.51 12.30 15.93
N ILE A 250 2.40 13.13 14.89
CA ILE A 250 2.98 14.48 14.83
C ILE A 250 2.37 15.37 15.93
N VAL A 251 1.05 15.35 16.08
CA VAL A 251 0.37 16.12 17.15
C VAL A 251 0.84 15.66 18.53
N MET A 252 0.94 14.34 18.77
CA MET A 252 1.45 13.79 20.03
C MET A 252 2.89 14.17 20.27
N LEU A 253 3.76 14.18 19.26
CA LEU A 253 5.14 14.62 19.34
C LEU A 253 5.23 16.09 19.75
N ILE A 254 4.44 16.97 19.12
CA ILE A 254 4.39 18.40 19.47
C ILE A 254 3.90 18.59 20.91
N MET A 255 2.85 17.86 21.35
CA MET A 255 2.37 17.93 22.72
C MET A 255 3.41 17.44 23.73
N THR A 256 4.13 16.37 23.42
CA THR A 256 5.26 15.87 24.24
C THR A 256 6.37 16.90 24.29
N SER A 257 6.76 17.49 23.17
CA SER A 257 7.82 18.49 23.12
C SER A 257 7.49 19.79 23.88
N LYS A 258 6.22 20.14 24.00
CA LYS A 258 5.72 21.26 24.83
C LYS A 258 5.54 20.90 26.31
N GLY A 259 5.81 19.66 26.72
CA GLY A 259 5.67 19.19 28.10
C GLY A 259 4.23 19.15 28.62
N VAL A 260 3.26 19.00 27.72
CA VAL A 260 1.84 18.93 28.09
C VAL A 260 1.55 17.69 28.93
N PHE A 261 2.18 16.54 28.62
CA PHE A 261 1.99 15.29 29.34
C PHE A 261 2.68 15.29 30.69
N ASP A 262 3.82 15.97 30.82
CA ASP A 262 4.49 16.16 32.12
C ASP A 262 3.61 16.96 33.09
N ARG A 263 2.92 18.02 32.60
CA ARG A 263 1.98 18.81 33.40
C ARG A 263 0.72 18.02 33.78
N ARG A 264 0.29 17.05 32.92
CA ARG A 264 -0.86 16.17 33.21
C ARG A 264 -0.50 15.00 34.13
N GLY A 265 0.78 14.69 34.29
CA GLY A 265 1.27 13.60 35.11
C GLY A 265 1.07 12.20 34.52
N HIS A 266 0.62 12.09 33.27
CA HIS A 266 0.43 10.80 32.60
C HIS A 266 0.55 10.91 31.07
N TYR A 267 1.01 9.80 30.43
CA TYR A 267 1.25 9.67 29.02
C TYR A 267 0.20 8.78 28.31
N LEU A 268 -1.00 8.61 28.88
CA LEU A 268 -2.05 7.72 28.38
C LEU A 268 -2.52 8.03 26.94
N MET A 269 -2.39 9.27 26.47
CA MET A 269 -2.73 9.61 25.11
C MET A 269 -1.77 8.97 24.08
N ILE A 270 -0.50 8.81 24.42
CA ILE A 270 0.50 8.15 23.56
C ILE A 270 0.17 6.68 23.42
N GLU A 271 -0.31 6.04 24.49
CA GLU A 271 -0.76 4.65 24.45
C GLU A 271 -1.96 4.48 23.49
N LYS A 272 -2.91 5.43 23.50
CA LYS A 272 -4.05 5.42 22.58
C LYS A 272 -3.61 5.60 21.13
N ALA A 273 -2.68 6.51 20.87
CA ALA A 273 -2.09 6.68 19.54
C ALA A 273 -1.33 5.42 19.08
N GLY A 274 -0.65 4.74 20.04
CA GLY A 274 0.02 3.46 19.78
C GLY A 274 -0.97 2.35 19.40
N LEU A 275 -2.09 2.23 20.08
CA LEU A 275 -3.14 1.26 19.73
C LEU A 275 -3.65 1.47 18.29
N TYR A 276 -3.89 2.73 17.90
CA TYR A 276 -4.28 3.06 16.54
C TYR A 276 -3.21 2.68 15.52
N TRP A 277 -1.94 3.03 15.79
CA TRP A 277 -0.83 2.73 14.90
C TRP A 277 -0.64 1.24 14.67
N HIS A 278 -0.65 0.44 15.75
CA HIS A 278 -0.53 -1.02 15.67
C HIS A 278 -1.69 -1.68 14.91
N PHE A 279 -2.89 -1.13 15.05
CA PHE A 279 -4.04 -1.60 14.26
C PHE A 279 -3.81 -1.37 12.78
N VAL A 280 -3.36 -0.19 12.38
CA VAL A 280 -3.08 0.14 10.97
C VAL A 280 -1.99 -0.78 10.41
N ASP A 281 -0.91 -1.03 11.16
CA ASP A 281 0.15 -1.97 10.78
C ASP A 281 -0.39 -3.40 10.59
N LEU A 282 -1.27 -3.85 11.48
CA LEU A 282 -1.87 -5.17 11.41
C LEU A 282 -2.77 -5.31 10.18
N VAL A 283 -3.55 -4.30 9.85
CA VAL A 283 -4.37 -4.27 8.63
C VAL A 283 -3.48 -4.39 7.39
N TRP A 284 -2.31 -3.72 7.36
CA TRP A 284 -1.37 -3.85 6.24
C TRP A 284 -0.90 -5.29 6.03
N VAL A 285 -0.62 -6.03 7.10
CA VAL A 285 -0.23 -7.45 6.99
C VAL A 285 -1.31 -8.27 6.29
N PHE A 286 -2.59 -8.04 6.57
CA PHE A 286 -3.68 -8.71 5.87
C PHE A 286 -3.80 -8.27 4.41
N VAL A 287 -3.65 -6.99 4.12
CA VAL A 287 -3.64 -6.47 2.75
C VAL A 287 -2.48 -7.07 1.96
N PHE A 288 -1.29 -7.10 2.54
CA PHE A 288 -0.11 -7.72 1.96
C PHE A 288 -0.34 -9.21 1.65
N LEU A 289 -0.90 -9.96 2.61
CA LEU A 289 -1.21 -11.38 2.41
C LEU A 289 -2.17 -11.57 1.23
N CYS A 290 -3.25 -10.79 1.17
CA CYS A 290 -4.33 -11.00 0.18
C CYS A 290 -3.96 -10.57 -1.24
N PHE A 291 -3.19 -9.49 -1.41
CA PHE A 291 -2.88 -8.96 -2.74
C PHE A 291 -1.53 -9.41 -3.29
N TYR A 292 -0.55 -9.68 -2.43
CA TYR A 292 0.82 -9.91 -2.86
C TYR A 292 1.29 -11.35 -2.66
N LEU A 293 0.71 -12.12 -1.73
CA LEU A 293 1.14 -13.50 -1.46
C LEU A 293 0.15 -14.55 -1.95
N VAL A 294 -1.11 -14.25 -2.01
CA VAL A 294 -2.17 -15.15 -2.47
C VAL A 294 -2.72 -14.68 -3.79
#